data_81fa1b62d578c7ee26769cfb154ed5aa
#
_entry.id   81fa1b62d578c7ee26769cfb154ed5aa
#
_cell.length_a   1.000
_cell.length_b   1.000
_cell.length_c   1.000
_cell.angle_alpha   90.00
_cell.angle_beta   90.00
_cell.angle_gamma   90.00
#
_symmetry.space_group_name_H-M   'P 1'
#
loop_
_entity.id
_entity.type
_entity.pdbx_description
1 polymer ?
#
loop_
_entity_poly.entity_id
_entity_poly.type
_entity_poly.pdbx_seq_one_letter_code
_entity_poly.pdbx_strand_id
1 'polypeptide(L)' 'RIEATREGIFELLEDLGEIPNRLRDKMEALEELGDLKFLFKLAAKADSMQNFVKDAEKYLQTKEKQE' A
#
# COMPACT_ATOMS: atom_id res chain seq x y z
N ARG A 1 11.86 -10.80 2.19
CA ARG A 1 11.89 -9.68 1.27
C ARG A 1 10.54 -9.08 1.06
N ILE A 2 9.59 -9.87 0.51
CA ILE A 2 8.24 -9.38 0.37
C ILE A 2 7.68 -9.01 1.72
N GLU A 3 7.90 -9.84 2.71
CA GLU A 3 7.39 -9.57 4.05
C GLU A 3 8.07 -8.36 4.66
N ALA A 4 9.37 -8.21 4.47
CA ALA A 4 10.08 -7.07 5.02
C ALA A 4 9.61 -5.78 4.37
N THR A 5 9.40 -5.79 3.07
CA THR A 5 8.92 -4.62 2.37
C THR A 5 7.51 -4.27 2.83
N ARG A 6 6.66 -5.28 2.98
CA ARG A 6 5.30 -5.06 3.46
C ARG A 6 5.29 -4.46 4.85
N GLU A 7 6.13 -4.98 5.74
CA GLU A 7 6.20 -4.44 7.09
C GLU A 7 6.69 -3.00 7.09
N GLY A 8 7.63 -2.68 6.20
CA GLY A 8 8.10 -1.31 6.07
C GLY A 8 6.99 -0.36 5.67
N ILE A 9 6.13 -0.82 4.73
CA ILE A 9 4.99 -0.01 4.32
C ILE A 9 4.08 0.26 5.51
N PHE A 10 3.75 -0.78 6.27
CA PHE A 10 2.86 -0.61 7.42
C PHE A 10 3.46 0.32 8.45
N GLU A 11 4.78 0.24 8.68
CA GLU A 11 5.41 1.13 9.63
C GLU A 11 5.29 2.59 9.19
N LEU A 12 5.50 2.85 7.92
CA LEU A 12 5.35 4.21 7.41
C LEU A 12 3.92 4.71 7.58
N LEU A 13 2.96 3.82 7.31
CA LEU A 13 1.57 4.21 7.38
C LEU A 13 1.10 4.44 8.81
N GLU A 14 1.67 3.74 9.77
CA GLU A 14 1.29 3.94 11.17
C GLU A 14 1.57 5.36 11.62
N ASP A 15 2.60 5.99 11.06
CA ASP A 15 2.89 7.38 11.37
C ASP A 15 1.83 8.32 10.81
N LEU A 16 1.12 7.90 9.79
CA LEU A 16 0.09 8.73 9.17
C LEU A 16 -1.28 8.54 9.82
N GLY A 17 -1.52 7.36 10.38
CA GLY A 17 -2.80 7.10 10.99
C GLY A 17 -3.16 5.63 10.90
N GLU A 18 -4.45 5.35 11.03
CA GLU A 18 -4.96 4.00 11.04
C GLU A 18 -5.22 3.51 9.62
N ILE A 19 -4.70 2.32 9.29
CA ILE A 19 -4.88 1.75 7.95
C ILE A 19 -6.26 1.12 7.86
N PRO A 20 -7.07 1.47 6.85
CA PRO A 20 -8.37 0.81 6.67
C PRO A 20 -8.18 -0.70 6.50
N ASN A 21 -9.02 -1.47 7.17
CA ASN A 21 -8.90 -2.93 7.13
C ASN A 21 -8.97 -3.47 5.71
N ARG A 22 -9.85 -2.91 4.91
CA ARG A 22 -10.02 -3.35 3.54
C ARG A 22 -8.73 -3.21 2.74
N LEU A 23 -8.07 -2.07 2.91
CA LEU A 23 -6.82 -1.84 2.21
C LEU A 23 -5.71 -2.73 2.76
N ARG A 24 -5.67 -2.89 4.08
CA ARG A 24 -4.69 -3.76 4.70
C ARG A 24 -4.80 -5.18 4.16
N ASP A 25 -6.04 -5.68 4.04
CA ASP A 25 -6.24 -7.04 3.51
C ASP A 25 -5.71 -7.15 2.10
N LYS A 26 -5.97 -6.16 1.27
CA LYS A 26 -5.48 -6.18 -0.10
C LYS A 26 -3.97 -6.17 -0.16
N MET A 27 -3.35 -5.37 0.69
CA MET A 27 -1.89 -5.28 0.70
C MET A 27 -1.26 -6.57 1.20
N GLU A 28 -1.90 -7.23 2.16
CA GLU A 28 -1.38 -8.50 2.66
C GLU A 28 -1.49 -9.60 1.62
N ALA A 29 -2.42 -9.47 0.69
CA ALA A 29 -2.60 -10.46 -0.37
C ALA A 29 -1.62 -10.27 -1.52
N LEU A 30 -0.94 -9.14 -1.59
CA LEU A 30 0.00 -8.88 -2.67
C LEU A 30 1.24 -9.76 -2.53
N GLU A 31 1.63 -10.37 -3.63
CA GLU A 31 2.78 -11.26 -3.64
C GLU A 31 3.90 -10.80 -4.56
N GLU A 32 3.68 -9.73 -5.30
CA GLU A 32 4.69 -9.25 -6.22
C GLU A 32 5.47 -8.11 -5.60
N LEU A 33 6.77 -8.26 -5.59
CA LEU A 33 7.64 -7.26 -4.98
C LEU A 33 7.51 -5.91 -5.66
N GLY A 34 7.29 -5.90 -6.98
CA GLY A 34 7.12 -4.64 -7.69
C GLY A 34 5.96 -3.82 -7.19
N ASP A 35 4.84 -4.49 -6.90
CA ASP A 35 3.68 -3.80 -6.35
C ASP A 35 3.99 -3.22 -4.99
N LEU A 36 4.65 -4.00 -4.15
CA LEU A 36 4.97 -3.56 -2.81
C LEU A 36 5.96 -2.41 -2.82
N LYS A 37 6.92 -2.44 -3.73
CA LYS A 37 7.86 -1.33 -3.85
C LYS A 37 7.15 -0.05 -4.26
N PHE A 38 6.19 -0.16 -5.18
CA PHE A 38 5.44 1.01 -5.60
C PHE A 38 4.66 1.59 -4.43
N LEU A 39 3.98 0.73 -3.68
CA LEU A 39 3.22 1.19 -2.52
C LEU A 39 4.13 1.75 -1.43
N PHE A 40 5.32 1.19 -1.28
CA PHE A 40 6.29 1.72 -0.34
C PHE A 40 6.64 3.18 -0.69
N LYS A 41 6.86 3.44 -1.96
CA LYS A 41 7.16 4.80 -2.40
C LYS A 41 5.98 5.73 -2.18
N LEU A 42 4.77 5.24 -2.43
CA LEU A 42 3.58 6.03 -2.16
C LEU A 42 3.49 6.39 -0.68
N ALA A 43 3.72 5.40 0.18
CA ALA A 43 3.64 5.64 1.62
C ALA A 43 4.68 6.65 2.08
N ALA A 44 5.88 6.56 1.52
CA ALA A 44 6.95 7.47 1.90
C ALA A 44 6.67 8.91 1.49
N LYS A 45 5.92 9.09 0.41
CA LYS A 45 5.61 10.43 -0.12
C LYS A 45 4.28 10.97 0.37
N ALA A 46 3.46 10.13 0.99
CA ALA A 46 2.11 10.54 1.34
C ALA A 46 2.11 11.60 2.43
N ASP A 47 1.28 12.60 2.26
CA ASP A 47 1.11 13.66 3.26
C ASP A 47 0.09 13.25 4.32
N SER A 48 -0.80 12.32 4.00
CA SER A 48 -1.83 11.89 4.91
C SER A 48 -2.27 10.48 4.56
N MET A 49 -2.93 9.83 5.51
CA MET A 49 -3.48 8.50 5.24
C MET A 49 -4.51 8.56 4.12
N GLN A 50 -5.32 9.61 4.07
CA GLN A 50 -6.32 9.75 3.02
C GLN A 50 -5.70 9.77 1.64
N ASN A 51 -4.62 10.52 1.49
CA ASN A 51 -3.94 10.59 0.20
C ASN A 51 -3.35 9.25 -0.18
N PHE A 52 -2.75 8.56 0.77
CA PHE A 52 -2.20 7.25 0.49
C PHE A 52 -3.30 6.27 0.07
N VAL A 53 -4.38 6.23 0.83
CA VAL A 53 -5.47 5.29 0.54
C VAL A 53 -6.02 5.53 -0.85
N LYS A 54 -6.24 6.78 -1.20
CA LYS A 54 -6.77 7.13 -2.50
C LYS A 54 -5.86 6.63 -3.63
N ASP A 55 -4.57 6.92 -3.50
CA ASP A 55 -3.62 6.56 -4.55
C ASP A 55 -3.42 5.04 -4.62
N ALA A 56 -3.36 4.40 -3.46
CA ALA A 56 -3.16 2.96 -3.42
C ALA A 56 -4.34 2.21 -4.00
N GLU A 57 -5.56 2.63 -3.66
CA GLU A 57 -6.73 1.96 -4.20
C GLU A 57 -6.84 2.14 -5.70
N LYS A 58 -6.49 3.32 -6.19
CA LYS A 58 -6.50 3.56 -7.62
C LYS A 58 -5.52 2.62 -8.32
N TYR A 59 -4.34 2.47 -7.76
CA TYR A 59 -3.34 1.58 -8.33
C TYR A 59 -3.82 0.14 -8.35
N LEU A 60 -4.38 -0.32 -7.24
CA LEU A 60 -4.83 -1.70 -7.14
C LEU A 60 -6.01 -1.97 -8.06
N GLN A 61 -6.93 -1.00 -8.21
CA GLN A 61 -8.03 -1.16 -9.14
C GLN A 61 -7.55 -1.29 -10.58
N THR A 62 -6.55 -0.49 -10.93
CA THR A 62 -5.99 -0.55 -12.28
C THR A 62 -5.42 -1.93 -12.54
N LYS A 63 -4.73 -2.50 -11.56
CA LYS A 63 -4.19 -3.84 -11.71
C LYS A 63 -5.29 -4.88 -11.91
N GLU A 64 -6.35 -4.77 -11.12
CA GLU A 64 -7.44 -5.73 -11.24
C GLU A 64 -8.10 -5.67 -12.59
N LYS A 65 -8.19 -4.48 -13.17
CA LYS A 65 -8.84 -4.32 -14.46
C LYS A 65 -8.00 -4.79 -15.62
N GLN A 66 -6.72 -4.98 -15.41
CA GLN A 66 -5.84 -5.40 -16.50
C GLN A 66 -5.92 -6.88 -16.78
N GLU A 67 -6.63 -7.61 -16.00
CA GLU A 67 -6.87 -8.99 -16.32
C GLU A 67 -8.05 -9.10 -17.25
#